data_e5a3d8b614738e779d644898f591694f
#
_entry.id   e5a3d8b614738e779d644898f591694f
#
_cell.length_a   1.000
_cell.length_b   1.000
_cell.length_c   1.000
_cell.angle_alpha   90.00
_cell.angle_beta   90.00
_cell.angle_gamma   90.00
#
_symmetry.space_group_name_H-M   'P 1'
#
loop_
_entity.id
_entity.type
_entity.pdbx_description
1 polymer ?
#
loop_
_entity_poly.entity_id
_entity_poly.type
_entity_poly.pdbx_seq_one_letter_code
_entity_poly.pdbx_strand_id
1 'polypeptide(L)'
;MAPYIREANLQQDKEILSDLAGKYLDGGAHEGRYCWLYEKNPFGPARAWIACEKNGEPVGMAAVFPRMVHLRDAVAPACVLGDFCVSPRHRSLGPAVQLQRACLALINSGEFAAAYDFPSTAMLGIYRHLGIHPAGELVRLLKPLRVDRQMERFLPSRILSHPAAVAGNFVLEITEHVSSNPPGVEFRLEETPCESEYSLLADRVGSSLGTCTVRSAEYLNWRYWQHPICKYEFLAARRDGELLAFCTFTTSDGIATVTELFGSMDEQAVPSLLQSLIALLRTRGASAVSLPVLATDPRRGWLRKMGFWAREAVPVIGVAPESTNASLQMFLMQGDRES
;
A
#
# COMPACT_ATOMS: atom_id res chain seq x y z
N MET A 1 30.47 15.09 -16.57
CA MET A 1 29.50 14.99 -17.66
C MET A 1 28.27 14.26 -17.16
N ALA A 2 27.06 14.65 -17.60
CA ALA A 2 25.83 14.01 -17.12
C ALA A 2 25.73 12.57 -17.60
N PRO A 3 25.25 11.63 -16.73
CA PRO A 3 24.88 10.29 -17.14
C PRO A 3 23.80 10.31 -18.23
N TYR A 4 23.77 9.28 -19.07
CA TYR A 4 22.69 9.08 -20.05
C TYR A 4 21.69 8.04 -19.50
N ILE A 5 20.44 8.14 -19.97
CA ILE A 5 19.37 7.23 -19.59
C ILE A 5 19.08 6.30 -20.75
N ARG A 6 18.95 4.99 -20.45
CA ARG A 6 18.47 4.00 -21.40
C ARG A 6 17.36 3.15 -20.76
N GLU A 7 16.45 2.66 -21.59
CA GLU A 7 15.51 1.65 -21.15
C GLU A 7 16.24 0.33 -20.89
N ALA A 8 15.82 -0.37 -19.83
CA ALA A 8 16.38 -1.66 -19.45
C ALA A 8 15.68 -2.79 -20.21
N ASN A 9 16.48 -3.77 -20.63
CA ASN A 9 15.95 -5.07 -21.02
C ASN A 9 15.86 -5.95 -19.76
N LEU A 10 14.66 -6.33 -19.34
CA LEU A 10 14.44 -7.03 -18.08
C LEU A 10 15.21 -8.36 -17.96
N GLN A 11 15.49 -9.04 -19.07
CA GLN A 11 16.24 -10.31 -19.06
C GLN A 11 17.75 -10.07 -19.01
N GLN A 12 18.24 -9.14 -19.83
CA GLN A 12 19.68 -8.86 -19.97
C GLN A 12 20.22 -8.02 -18.81
N ASP A 13 19.42 -7.08 -18.31
CA ASP A 13 19.80 -6.13 -17.26
C ASP A 13 19.38 -6.58 -15.85
N LYS A 14 18.87 -7.80 -15.69
CA LYS A 14 18.37 -8.32 -14.42
C LYS A 14 19.36 -8.17 -13.27
N GLU A 15 20.61 -8.54 -13.51
CA GLU A 15 21.68 -8.45 -12.50
C GLU A 15 21.95 -6.98 -12.12
N ILE A 16 21.98 -6.07 -13.12
CA ILE A 16 22.19 -4.65 -12.88
C ILE A 16 21.06 -4.05 -12.04
N LEU A 17 19.81 -4.33 -12.40
CA LEU A 17 18.65 -3.83 -11.68
C LEU A 17 18.58 -4.40 -10.25
N SER A 18 18.86 -5.70 -10.08
CA SER A 18 18.89 -6.35 -8.77
C SER A 18 20.02 -5.81 -7.88
N ASP A 19 21.20 -5.55 -8.45
CA ASP A 19 22.34 -5.00 -7.74
C ASP A 19 22.08 -3.55 -7.28
N LEU A 20 21.52 -2.71 -8.16
CA LEU A 20 21.11 -1.34 -7.80
C LEU A 20 20.02 -1.34 -6.72
N ALA A 21 19.01 -2.21 -6.84
CA ALA A 21 17.98 -2.36 -5.82
C ALA A 21 18.57 -2.80 -4.49
N GLY A 22 19.40 -3.83 -4.49
CA GLY A 22 20.03 -4.36 -3.28
C GLY A 22 20.95 -3.37 -2.56
N LYS A 23 21.58 -2.47 -3.31
CA LYS A 23 22.48 -1.44 -2.75
C LYS A 23 21.74 -0.23 -2.17
N TYR A 24 20.59 0.13 -2.72
CA TYR A 24 20.01 1.45 -2.48
C TYR A 24 18.55 1.46 -2.04
N LEU A 25 17.85 0.32 -2.10
CA LEU A 25 16.44 0.20 -1.73
C LEU A 25 16.24 -0.77 -0.57
N ASP A 26 15.36 -0.41 0.36
CA ASP A 26 14.99 -1.29 1.45
C ASP A 26 14.30 -2.56 0.91
N GLY A 27 14.76 -3.73 1.35
CA GLY A 27 14.26 -5.01 0.84
C GLY A 27 14.66 -5.35 -0.61
N GLY A 28 15.42 -4.48 -1.28
CA GLY A 28 15.81 -4.65 -2.69
C GLY A 28 16.65 -5.89 -2.98
N ALA A 29 17.43 -6.35 -2.00
CA ALA A 29 18.31 -7.53 -2.13
C ALA A 29 17.58 -8.87 -1.93
N HIS A 30 16.27 -8.87 -1.64
CA HIS A 30 15.57 -10.12 -1.34
C HIS A 30 15.44 -11.00 -2.60
N GLU A 31 15.85 -12.26 -2.45
CA GLU A 31 15.70 -13.27 -3.49
C GLU A 31 14.21 -13.45 -3.85
N GLY A 32 13.92 -13.56 -5.12
CA GLY A 32 12.54 -13.68 -5.62
C GLY A 32 11.79 -12.35 -5.83
N ARG A 33 12.23 -11.23 -5.19
CA ARG A 33 11.56 -9.93 -5.37
C ARG A 33 11.56 -9.48 -6.84
N TYR A 34 12.68 -9.62 -7.52
CA TYR A 34 12.78 -9.24 -8.93
C TYR A 34 11.75 -9.99 -9.79
N CYS A 35 11.76 -11.32 -9.70
CA CYS A 35 10.85 -12.15 -10.48
C CYS A 35 9.38 -11.83 -10.16
N TRP A 36 9.04 -11.68 -8.89
CA TRP A 36 7.68 -11.34 -8.44
C TRP A 36 7.24 -9.97 -8.96
N LEU A 37 8.04 -8.92 -8.78
CA LEU A 37 7.64 -7.54 -9.05
C LEU A 37 7.80 -7.15 -10.52
N TYR A 38 8.90 -7.58 -11.17
CA TYR A 38 9.23 -7.17 -12.53
C TYR A 38 8.67 -8.08 -13.60
N GLU A 39 8.58 -9.40 -13.34
CA GLU A 39 8.24 -10.37 -14.37
C GLU A 39 6.82 -10.95 -14.19
N LYS A 40 6.37 -11.19 -12.94
CA LYS A 40 5.12 -11.93 -12.64
C LYS A 40 3.95 -11.04 -12.22
N ASN A 41 4.03 -9.74 -12.43
CA ASN A 41 2.90 -8.85 -12.20
C ASN A 41 1.75 -9.21 -13.16
N PRO A 42 0.52 -9.50 -12.69
CA PRO A 42 -0.59 -9.94 -13.53
C PRO A 42 -1.04 -8.90 -14.54
N PHE A 43 -0.73 -7.63 -14.32
CA PHE A 43 -1.08 -6.54 -15.22
C PHE A 43 0.01 -6.25 -16.27
N GLY A 44 1.04 -7.08 -16.34
CA GLY A 44 2.13 -6.98 -17.28
C GLY A 44 3.49 -6.78 -16.62
N PRO A 45 4.59 -7.00 -17.36
CA PRO A 45 5.94 -6.82 -16.86
C PRO A 45 6.22 -5.35 -16.54
N ALA A 46 7.16 -5.12 -15.64
CA ALA A 46 7.64 -3.77 -15.33
C ALA A 46 8.31 -3.11 -16.56
N ARG A 47 8.36 -1.79 -16.55
CA ARG A 47 9.25 -1.00 -17.41
C ARG A 47 10.29 -0.34 -16.51
N ALA A 48 11.56 -0.36 -16.91
CA ALA A 48 12.62 0.21 -16.10
C ALA A 48 13.64 0.98 -16.95
N TRP A 49 14.29 1.94 -16.34
CA TRP A 49 15.36 2.74 -16.95
C TRP A 49 16.58 2.74 -16.06
N ILE A 50 17.73 2.71 -16.70
CA ILE A 50 19.03 2.74 -16.03
C ILE A 50 19.76 4.04 -16.44
N ALA A 51 20.25 4.75 -15.45
CA ALA A 51 21.19 5.85 -15.64
C ALA A 51 22.61 5.28 -15.68
N CYS A 52 23.33 5.55 -16.76
CA CYS A 52 24.70 5.07 -16.95
C CYS A 52 25.68 6.23 -17.15
N GLU A 53 26.88 6.09 -16.62
CA GLU A 53 28.02 6.93 -17.02
C GLU A 53 28.43 6.65 -18.48
N LYS A 54 29.29 7.50 -19.05
CA LYS A 54 29.79 7.31 -20.42
C LYS A 54 30.55 6.01 -20.63
N ASN A 55 31.21 5.49 -19.60
CA ASN A 55 31.90 4.19 -19.60
C ASN A 55 30.93 3.01 -19.51
N GLY A 56 29.59 3.26 -19.40
CA GLY A 56 28.57 2.24 -19.26
C GLY A 56 28.27 1.82 -17.81
N GLU A 57 28.96 2.39 -16.81
CA GLU A 57 28.74 2.07 -15.40
C GLU A 57 27.32 2.50 -14.95
N PRO A 58 26.48 1.59 -14.40
CA PRO A 58 25.15 1.93 -13.93
C PRO A 58 25.23 2.69 -12.61
N VAL A 59 24.56 3.87 -12.55
CA VAL A 59 24.61 4.78 -11.40
C VAL A 59 23.23 5.07 -10.81
N GLY A 60 22.17 4.54 -11.37
CA GLY A 60 20.82 4.70 -10.85
C GLY A 60 19.80 4.01 -11.72
N MET A 61 18.58 3.88 -11.19
CA MET A 61 17.45 3.31 -11.91
C MET A 61 16.12 3.92 -11.45
N ALA A 62 15.11 3.73 -12.27
CA ALA A 62 13.71 3.94 -11.94
C ALA A 62 12.86 2.90 -12.65
N ALA A 63 11.75 2.49 -12.03
CA ALA A 63 10.84 1.51 -12.60
C ALA A 63 9.38 1.96 -12.53
N VAL A 64 8.59 1.36 -13.40
CA VAL A 64 7.14 1.54 -13.51
C VAL A 64 6.50 0.16 -13.47
N PHE A 65 5.57 -0.02 -12.54
CA PHE A 65 4.88 -1.30 -12.34
C PHE A 65 3.41 -1.16 -12.75
N PRO A 66 2.98 -1.90 -13.80
CA PRO A 66 1.60 -1.83 -14.30
C PRO A 66 0.56 -2.14 -13.23
N ARG A 67 -0.57 -1.44 -13.34
CA ARG A 67 -1.80 -1.65 -12.57
C ARG A 67 -2.99 -1.51 -13.50
N MET A 68 -4.10 -2.15 -13.13
CA MET A 68 -5.41 -1.79 -13.67
C MET A 68 -6.16 -1.02 -12.59
N VAL A 69 -6.81 0.07 -12.98
CA VAL A 69 -7.58 0.91 -12.04
C VAL A 69 -8.99 1.14 -12.55
N HIS A 70 -9.93 1.19 -11.62
CA HIS A 70 -11.21 1.83 -11.90
C HIS A 70 -10.94 3.34 -12.06
N LEU A 71 -11.29 3.88 -13.19
CA LEU A 71 -11.15 5.30 -13.51
C LEU A 71 -12.48 5.80 -14.06
N ARG A 72 -13.26 6.50 -13.24
CA ARG A 72 -14.66 6.82 -13.54
C ARG A 72 -15.46 5.54 -13.80
N ASP A 73 -16.12 5.45 -14.95
CA ASP A 73 -16.99 4.32 -15.33
C ASP A 73 -16.27 3.21 -16.11
N ALA A 74 -14.95 3.24 -16.17
CA ALA A 74 -14.16 2.29 -16.95
C ALA A 74 -12.97 1.75 -16.15
N VAL A 75 -12.48 0.59 -16.55
CA VAL A 75 -11.20 0.05 -16.12
C VAL A 75 -10.14 0.47 -17.14
N ALA A 76 -9.05 1.05 -16.66
CA ALA A 76 -7.98 1.58 -17.49
C ALA A 76 -6.60 1.15 -16.98
N PRO A 77 -5.60 1.00 -17.88
CA PRO A 77 -4.22 0.77 -17.47
C PRO A 77 -3.66 1.99 -16.76
N ALA A 78 -3.05 1.74 -15.61
CA ALA A 78 -2.33 2.73 -14.81
C ALA A 78 -1.01 2.12 -14.33
N CYS A 79 -0.23 2.88 -13.61
CA CYS A 79 1.01 2.34 -13.03
C CYS A 79 1.35 2.97 -11.69
N VAL A 80 2.10 2.23 -10.88
CA VAL A 80 2.82 2.79 -9.73
C VAL A 80 4.27 3.02 -10.11
N LEU A 81 4.78 4.21 -9.78
CA LEU A 81 6.18 4.55 -9.95
C LEU A 81 6.95 4.06 -8.74
N GLY A 82 8.10 3.45 -8.95
CA GLY A 82 8.86 2.88 -7.84
C GLY A 82 10.29 2.51 -8.21
N ASP A 83 10.95 1.80 -7.33
CA ASP A 83 12.34 1.36 -7.44
C ASP A 83 13.29 2.45 -7.95
N PHE A 84 13.12 3.65 -7.39
CA PHE A 84 13.91 4.80 -7.78
C PHE A 84 15.14 4.93 -6.90
N CYS A 85 16.30 4.89 -7.51
CA CYS A 85 17.56 5.19 -6.83
C CYS A 85 18.59 5.84 -7.74
N VAL A 86 19.44 6.65 -7.13
CA VAL A 86 20.66 7.22 -7.76
C VAL A 86 21.79 7.11 -6.76
N SER A 87 22.95 6.63 -7.22
CA SER A 87 24.12 6.45 -6.36
C SER A 87 24.52 7.75 -5.68
N PRO A 88 25.03 7.73 -4.44
CA PRO A 88 25.36 8.93 -3.68
C PRO A 88 26.32 9.90 -4.39
N ARG A 89 27.23 9.35 -5.21
CA ARG A 89 28.19 10.16 -5.99
C ARG A 89 27.54 10.95 -7.12
N HIS A 90 26.34 10.53 -7.57
CA HIS A 90 25.60 11.11 -8.69
C HIS A 90 24.28 11.77 -8.26
N ARG A 91 24.10 12.00 -6.95
CA ARG A 91 22.90 12.67 -6.39
C ARG A 91 22.85 14.13 -6.78
N SER A 92 22.77 14.39 -8.09
CA SER A 92 22.41 15.68 -8.66
C SER A 92 21.01 15.58 -9.28
N LEU A 93 20.35 16.72 -9.42
CA LEU A 93 19.01 16.77 -10.02
C LEU A 93 18.97 16.19 -11.45
N GLY A 94 20.05 16.27 -12.21
CA GLY A 94 20.09 15.86 -13.63
C GLY A 94 19.67 14.43 -13.88
N PRO A 95 20.40 13.40 -13.39
CA PRO A 95 20.06 11.99 -13.60
C PRO A 95 18.71 11.63 -13.02
N ALA A 96 18.41 12.14 -11.81
CA ALA A 96 17.16 11.87 -11.12
C ALA A 96 15.94 12.39 -11.90
N VAL A 97 16.00 13.61 -12.39
CA VAL A 97 14.93 14.22 -13.21
C VAL A 97 14.79 13.49 -14.55
N GLN A 98 15.91 13.08 -15.18
CA GLN A 98 15.85 12.35 -16.45
C GLN A 98 15.21 10.96 -16.29
N LEU A 99 15.57 10.21 -15.24
CA LEU A 99 14.92 8.93 -14.90
C LEU A 99 13.41 9.10 -14.71
N GLN A 100 13.03 10.10 -13.92
CA GLN A 100 11.61 10.34 -13.64
C GLN A 100 10.84 10.79 -14.87
N ARG A 101 11.46 11.61 -15.75
CA ARG A 101 10.86 11.99 -17.05
C ARG A 101 10.65 10.79 -17.96
N ALA A 102 11.57 9.83 -17.97
CA ALA A 102 11.43 8.61 -18.75
C ALA A 102 10.24 7.78 -18.29
N CYS A 103 10.04 7.63 -16.97
CA CYS A 103 8.86 6.98 -16.42
C CYS A 103 7.56 7.72 -16.80
N LEU A 104 7.54 9.04 -16.64
CA LEU A 104 6.35 9.85 -16.92
C LEU A 104 6.02 9.96 -18.41
N ALA A 105 6.98 9.69 -19.30
CA ALA A 105 6.73 9.64 -20.75
C ALA A 105 5.67 8.61 -21.14
N LEU A 106 5.52 7.53 -20.37
CA LEU A 106 4.48 6.51 -20.59
C LEU A 106 3.06 7.04 -20.37
N ILE A 107 2.89 8.02 -19.48
CA ILE A 107 1.62 8.70 -19.27
C ILE A 107 1.33 9.65 -20.43
N ASN A 108 2.33 10.41 -20.83
CA ASN A 108 2.20 11.38 -21.93
C ASN A 108 1.95 10.70 -23.28
N SER A 109 2.47 9.48 -23.48
CA SER A 109 2.21 8.68 -24.71
C SER A 109 0.85 8.02 -24.72
N GLY A 110 0.12 8.03 -23.59
CA GLY A 110 -1.17 7.35 -23.45
C GLY A 110 -1.07 5.83 -23.21
N GLU A 111 0.13 5.31 -22.95
CA GLU A 111 0.29 3.88 -22.58
C GLU A 111 -0.40 3.58 -21.24
N PHE A 112 -0.32 4.52 -20.29
CA PHE A 112 -1.08 4.48 -19.04
C PHE A 112 -1.97 5.73 -18.90
N ALA A 113 -3.18 5.52 -18.45
CA ALA A 113 -4.16 6.58 -18.20
C ALA A 113 -3.84 7.40 -16.92
N ALA A 114 -3.10 6.82 -16.00
CA ALA A 114 -2.69 7.47 -14.76
C ALA A 114 -1.43 6.80 -14.17
N ALA A 115 -0.70 7.55 -13.36
CA ALA A 115 0.33 7.03 -12.48
C ALA A 115 0.18 7.55 -11.07
N TYR A 116 0.67 6.81 -10.08
CA TYR A 116 0.77 7.28 -8.71
C TYR A 116 2.10 6.84 -8.07
N ASP A 117 2.48 7.54 -6.99
CA ASP A 117 3.69 7.28 -6.22
C ASP A 117 3.50 7.65 -4.75
N PHE A 118 4.27 7.00 -3.90
CA PHE A 118 4.40 7.32 -2.46
C PHE A 118 5.84 7.78 -2.19
N PRO A 119 6.19 9.00 -2.63
CA PRO A 119 7.57 9.43 -2.70
C PRO A 119 8.19 9.68 -1.33
N SER A 120 9.49 9.42 -1.24
CA SER A 120 10.29 9.92 -0.13
C SER A 120 10.41 11.45 -0.18
N THR A 121 10.85 12.06 0.93
CA THR A 121 11.08 13.51 1.00
C THR A 121 12.06 13.99 -0.09
N ALA A 122 13.07 13.18 -0.42
CA ALA A 122 14.03 13.50 -1.49
C ALA A 122 13.35 13.50 -2.87
N MET A 123 12.48 12.53 -3.14
CA MET A 123 11.72 12.43 -4.38
C MET A 123 10.76 13.59 -4.58
N LEU A 124 10.19 14.15 -3.51
CA LEU A 124 9.34 15.34 -3.61
C LEU A 124 10.05 16.53 -4.23
N GLY A 125 11.35 16.68 -3.99
CA GLY A 125 12.18 17.72 -4.64
C GLY A 125 12.24 17.53 -6.15
N ILE A 126 12.34 16.29 -6.63
CA ILE A 126 12.35 15.95 -8.05
C ILE A 126 10.97 16.24 -8.68
N TYR A 127 9.89 15.81 -8.05
CA TYR A 127 8.53 16.10 -8.53
C TYR A 127 8.24 17.60 -8.62
N ARG A 128 8.64 18.38 -7.61
CA ARG A 128 8.49 19.86 -7.65
C ARG A 128 9.26 20.49 -8.82
N HIS A 129 10.48 19.98 -9.11
CA HIS A 129 11.25 20.44 -10.26
C HIS A 129 10.57 20.10 -11.59
N LEU A 130 9.79 19.03 -11.64
CA LEU A 130 8.96 18.63 -12.77
C LEU A 130 7.60 19.34 -12.84
N GLY A 131 7.30 20.24 -11.89
CA GLY A 131 6.01 20.92 -11.81
C GLY A 131 4.89 20.07 -11.24
N ILE A 132 5.20 18.90 -10.64
CA ILE A 132 4.24 17.97 -10.08
C ILE A 132 4.14 18.17 -8.56
N HIS A 133 2.92 18.33 -8.07
CA HIS A 133 2.62 18.53 -6.66
C HIS A 133 1.89 17.33 -6.06
N PRO A 134 1.98 17.10 -4.74
CA PRO A 134 1.22 16.07 -4.08
C PRO A 134 -0.28 16.20 -4.34
N ALA A 135 -0.92 15.09 -4.71
CA ALA A 135 -2.37 14.99 -4.88
C ALA A 135 -3.09 14.70 -3.55
N GLY A 136 -2.35 14.28 -2.53
CA GLY A 136 -2.87 13.96 -1.22
C GLY A 136 -1.80 13.41 -0.28
N GLU A 137 -2.26 12.83 0.83
CA GLU A 137 -1.42 12.20 1.83
C GLU A 137 -2.03 10.87 2.26
N LEU A 138 -1.20 9.84 2.39
CA LEU A 138 -1.54 8.59 3.06
C LEU A 138 -1.22 8.74 4.55
N VAL A 139 -2.26 8.78 5.38
CA VAL A 139 -2.15 8.99 6.83
C VAL A 139 -2.19 7.65 7.53
N ARG A 140 -1.17 7.33 8.29
CA ARG A 140 -1.18 6.16 9.15
C ARG A 140 -2.06 6.40 10.37
N LEU A 141 -3.18 5.69 10.44
CA LEU A 141 -4.04 5.64 11.61
C LEU A 141 -3.58 4.50 12.52
N LEU A 142 -3.49 4.73 13.81
CA LEU A 142 -3.09 3.72 14.80
C LEU A 142 -4.14 3.61 15.88
N LYS A 143 -4.56 2.37 16.17
CA LYS A 143 -5.38 2.04 17.34
C LYS A 143 -4.57 1.16 18.29
N PRO A 144 -4.25 1.61 19.52
CA PRO A 144 -3.67 0.74 20.54
C PRO A 144 -4.70 -0.30 20.98
N LEU A 145 -4.25 -1.55 21.12
CA LEU A 145 -5.06 -2.67 21.63
C LEU A 145 -4.69 -3.03 23.06
N ARG A 146 -3.44 -2.77 23.45
CA ARG A 146 -2.88 -3.01 24.78
C ARG A 146 -1.96 -1.88 25.16
N VAL A 147 -1.96 -1.54 26.44
CA VAL A 147 -1.11 -0.46 26.96
C VAL A 147 0.11 -0.98 27.71
N ASP A 148 0.28 -2.29 27.87
CA ASP A 148 1.33 -2.93 28.66
C ASP A 148 2.73 -2.41 28.29
N ARG A 149 3.10 -2.48 27.01
CA ARG A 149 4.41 -2.01 26.52
C ARG A 149 4.61 -0.50 26.62
N GLN A 150 3.53 0.29 26.57
CA GLN A 150 3.61 1.75 26.73
C GLN A 150 3.82 2.10 28.21
N MET A 151 3.14 1.37 29.11
CA MET A 151 3.29 1.59 30.55
C MET A 151 4.67 1.19 31.07
N GLU A 152 5.27 0.12 30.52
CA GLU A 152 6.66 -0.26 30.83
C GLU A 152 7.70 0.81 30.44
N ARG A 153 7.42 1.61 29.41
CA ARG A 153 8.28 2.72 28.98
C ARG A 153 8.19 3.96 29.89
N PHE A 154 7.00 4.19 30.47
CA PHE A 154 6.73 5.39 31.31
C PHE A 154 6.86 5.14 32.79
N LEU A 155 6.73 3.89 33.24
CA LEU A 155 6.85 3.51 34.65
C LEU A 155 7.98 2.49 34.83
N PRO A 156 9.16 2.93 35.28
CA PRO A 156 10.32 2.07 35.40
C PRO A 156 10.19 0.99 36.51
N SER A 157 9.13 1.02 37.32
CA SER A 157 8.82 0.02 38.33
C SER A 157 7.80 -0.99 37.84
N ARG A 158 8.22 -2.25 37.65
CA ARG A 158 7.33 -3.39 37.29
C ARG A 158 6.14 -3.58 38.24
N ILE A 159 6.27 -3.13 39.48
CA ILE A 159 5.22 -3.28 40.52
C ILE A 159 4.02 -2.35 40.24
N LEU A 160 4.25 -1.19 39.62
CA LEU A 160 3.20 -0.20 39.33
C LEU A 160 2.71 -0.29 37.85
N SER A 161 3.53 -0.80 36.95
CA SER A 161 3.19 -0.89 35.52
C SER A 161 2.14 -1.97 35.25
N HIS A 162 2.18 -3.09 35.96
CA HIS A 162 1.26 -4.22 35.72
C HIS A 162 -0.20 -3.91 36.08
N PRO A 163 -0.56 -3.42 37.29
CA PRO A 163 -1.94 -3.05 37.59
C PRO A 163 -2.46 -1.88 36.75
N ALA A 164 -1.60 -0.92 36.41
CA ALA A 164 -1.99 0.20 35.55
C ALA A 164 -2.24 -0.27 34.10
N ALA A 165 -1.47 -1.23 33.59
CA ALA A 165 -1.69 -1.85 32.30
C ALA A 165 -2.99 -2.67 32.26
N VAL A 166 -3.30 -3.44 33.31
CA VAL A 166 -4.55 -4.19 33.43
C VAL A 166 -5.74 -3.23 33.46
N ALA A 167 -5.70 -2.16 34.23
CA ALA A 167 -6.75 -1.16 34.27
C ALA A 167 -6.90 -0.44 32.91
N GLY A 168 -5.77 -0.10 32.26
CA GLY A 168 -5.78 0.53 30.93
C GLY A 168 -6.36 -0.37 29.85
N ASN A 169 -6.02 -1.66 29.87
CA ASN A 169 -6.58 -2.64 28.93
C ASN A 169 -8.10 -2.83 29.17
N PHE A 170 -8.54 -2.88 30.43
CA PHE A 170 -9.94 -2.97 30.79
C PHE A 170 -10.76 -1.74 30.33
N VAL A 171 -10.19 -0.54 30.45
CA VAL A 171 -10.82 0.69 29.94
C VAL A 171 -10.93 0.64 28.40
N LEU A 172 -9.91 0.14 27.69
CA LEU A 172 -9.98 -0.03 26.24
C LEU A 172 -11.06 -1.01 25.81
N GLU A 173 -11.30 -2.07 26.58
CA GLU A 173 -12.38 -3.04 26.30
C GLU A 173 -13.78 -2.46 26.55
N ILE A 174 -13.97 -1.70 27.64
CA ILE A 174 -15.27 -1.10 27.98
C ILE A 174 -15.66 0.02 27.00
N THR A 175 -14.71 0.77 26.49
CA THR A 175 -14.99 1.86 25.56
C THR A 175 -15.37 1.39 24.16
N GLU A 176 -15.19 0.11 23.86
CA GLU A 176 -15.72 -0.48 22.63
C GLU A 176 -17.19 -0.83 22.80
N HIS A 177 -18.03 -0.02 22.21
CA HIS A 177 -19.42 -0.43 21.99
C HIS A 177 -19.38 -1.73 21.18
N VAL A 178 -19.82 -2.82 21.79
CA VAL A 178 -20.09 -4.07 21.10
C VAL A 178 -21.21 -3.76 20.10
N SER A 179 -20.83 -3.32 18.91
CA SER A 179 -21.74 -3.27 17.79
C SER A 179 -22.07 -4.73 17.50
N SER A 180 -23.31 -5.12 17.69
CA SER A 180 -23.75 -6.46 17.33
C SER A 180 -23.40 -6.70 15.87
N ASN A 181 -22.75 -7.82 15.60
CA ASN A 181 -22.47 -8.22 14.23
C ASN A 181 -23.76 -8.14 13.41
N PRO A 182 -23.69 -7.65 12.16
CA PRO A 182 -24.87 -7.65 11.30
C PRO A 182 -25.45 -9.07 11.23
N PRO A 183 -26.77 -9.24 11.29
CA PRO A 183 -27.39 -10.56 11.25
C PRO A 183 -26.93 -11.36 10.04
N GLY A 184 -26.54 -12.62 10.26
CA GLY A 184 -26.14 -13.55 9.21
C GLY A 184 -24.77 -13.27 8.59
N VAL A 185 -23.96 -12.34 9.12
CA VAL A 185 -22.59 -12.12 8.64
C VAL A 185 -21.61 -12.97 9.44
N GLU A 186 -20.85 -13.79 8.73
CA GLU A 186 -19.77 -14.62 9.26
C GLU A 186 -18.40 -13.98 8.91
N PHE A 187 -17.46 -14.09 9.85
CA PHE A 187 -16.09 -13.62 9.68
C PHE A 187 -15.13 -14.80 9.73
N ARG A 188 -14.35 -14.97 8.68
CA ARG A 188 -13.45 -16.11 8.53
C ARG A 188 -12.08 -15.69 8.05
N LEU A 189 -11.03 -16.28 8.67
CA LEU A 189 -9.69 -16.26 8.09
C LEU A 189 -9.64 -17.19 6.88
N GLU A 190 -9.15 -16.69 5.77
CA GLU A 190 -8.99 -17.48 4.57
C GLU A 190 -7.71 -18.31 4.65
N GLU A 191 -7.81 -19.59 4.28
CA GLU A 191 -6.70 -20.53 4.27
C GLU A 191 -6.22 -20.86 2.85
N THR A 192 -6.97 -20.41 1.84
CA THR A 192 -6.72 -20.66 0.43
C THR A 192 -6.61 -19.34 -0.34
N PRO A 193 -5.92 -19.33 -1.50
CA PRO A 193 -5.89 -18.17 -2.37
C PRO A 193 -7.28 -17.68 -2.78
N CYS A 194 -7.34 -16.40 -3.15
CA CYS A 194 -8.57 -15.75 -3.59
C CYS A 194 -9.14 -16.43 -4.84
N GLU A 195 -10.45 -16.68 -4.85
CA GLU A 195 -11.20 -17.19 -6.00
C GLU A 195 -11.97 -16.06 -6.71
N SER A 196 -12.75 -16.40 -7.73
CA SER A 196 -13.47 -15.45 -8.59
C SER A 196 -14.40 -14.49 -7.86
N GLU A 197 -14.88 -14.85 -6.67
CA GLU A 197 -15.74 -14.00 -5.83
C GLU A 197 -15.09 -12.69 -5.41
N TYR A 198 -13.74 -12.68 -5.25
CA TYR A 198 -12.99 -11.46 -4.99
C TYR A 198 -13.02 -10.51 -6.20
N SER A 199 -12.92 -11.05 -7.41
CA SER A 199 -13.07 -10.26 -8.63
C SER A 199 -14.50 -9.69 -8.77
N LEU A 200 -15.51 -10.49 -8.46
CA LEU A 200 -16.91 -10.04 -8.47
C LEU A 200 -17.15 -8.91 -7.43
N LEU A 201 -16.57 -9.03 -6.26
CA LEU A 201 -16.62 -7.95 -5.27
C LEU A 201 -15.89 -6.69 -5.77
N ALA A 202 -14.72 -6.85 -6.39
CA ALA A 202 -13.95 -5.73 -6.94
C ALA A 202 -14.74 -4.98 -8.03
N ASP A 203 -15.41 -5.69 -8.92
CA ASP A 203 -16.24 -5.11 -9.98
C ASP A 203 -17.46 -4.36 -9.40
N ARG A 204 -18.10 -4.96 -8.38
CA ARG A 204 -19.27 -4.37 -7.73
C ARG A 204 -18.96 -3.08 -6.96
N VAL A 205 -17.82 -3.03 -6.29
CA VAL A 205 -17.49 -1.96 -5.35
C VAL A 205 -16.50 -0.95 -5.94
N GLY A 206 -15.62 -1.38 -6.83
CA GLY A 206 -14.47 -0.59 -7.27
C GLY A 206 -14.83 0.76 -7.87
N SER A 207 -15.83 0.82 -8.74
CA SER A 207 -16.26 2.08 -9.38
C SER A 207 -16.80 3.12 -8.37
N SER A 208 -17.40 2.66 -7.27
CA SER A 208 -17.95 3.55 -6.24
C SER A 208 -16.89 4.20 -5.35
N LEU A 209 -15.67 3.67 -5.34
CA LEU A 209 -14.57 4.17 -4.51
C LEU A 209 -13.73 5.26 -5.20
N GLY A 210 -14.05 5.60 -6.43
CA GLY A 210 -13.27 6.53 -7.25
C GLY A 210 -12.13 5.80 -7.98
N THR A 211 -10.98 6.47 -8.17
CA THR A 211 -9.83 5.84 -8.83
C THR A 211 -9.15 4.88 -7.86
N CYS A 212 -9.35 3.59 -8.06
CA CYS A 212 -8.74 2.56 -7.22
C CYS A 212 -8.20 1.40 -8.06
N THR A 213 -7.14 0.76 -7.58
CA THR A 213 -6.60 -0.46 -8.20
C THR A 213 -7.66 -1.55 -8.23
N VAL A 214 -7.78 -2.26 -9.34
CA VAL A 214 -8.67 -3.42 -9.49
C VAL A 214 -8.16 -4.56 -8.61
N ARG A 215 -8.96 -4.94 -7.61
CA ARG A 215 -8.62 -6.00 -6.64
C ARG A 215 -9.14 -7.35 -7.12
N SER A 216 -8.76 -7.73 -8.34
CA SER A 216 -9.09 -9.06 -8.86
C SER A 216 -8.45 -10.17 -8.03
N ALA A 217 -9.01 -11.37 -8.06
CA ALA A 217 -8.44 -12.54 -7.42
C ALA A 217 -6.97 -12.77 -7.83
N GLU A 218 -6.67 -12.62 -9.13
CA GLU A 218 -5.32 -12.76 -9.66
C GLU A 218 -4.36 -11.72 -9.06
N TYR A 219 -4.78 -10.45 -9.01
CA TYR A 219 -3.99 -9.38 -8.39
C TYR A 219 -3.74 -9.63 -6.90
N LEU A 220 -4.79 -9.99 -6.14
CA LEU A 220 -4.68 -10.26 -4.71
C LEU A 220 -3.79 -11.46 -4.42
N ASN A 221 -3.89 -12.51 -5.25
CA ASN A 221 -3.03 -13.69 -5.13
C ASN A 221 -1.57 -13.35 -5.40
N TRP A 222 -1.30 -12.62 -6.47
CA TRP A 222 0.06 -12.15 -6.75
C TRP A 222 0.58 -11.23 -5.63
N ARG A 223 -0.22 -10.25 -5.23
CA ARG A 223 0.20 -9.19 -4.29
C ARG A 223 0.46 -9.71 -2.89
N TYR A 224 -0.33 -10.68 -2.41
CA TYR A 224 -0.32 -11.09 -1.02
C TYR A 224 0.04 -12.56 -0.81
N TRP A 225 -0.58 -13.50 -1.53
CA TRP A 225 -0.31 -14.92 -1.36
C TRP A 225 1.05 -15.34 -1.92
N GLN A 226 1.47 -14.73 -3.02
CA GLN A 226 2.75 -15.01 -3.69
C GLN A 226 3.84 -14.01 -3.31
N HIS A 227 3.60 -13.14 -2.34
CA HIS A 227 4.57 -12.13 -1.93
C HIS A 227 5.82 -12.80 -1.34
N PRO A 228 7.05 -12.53 -1.87
CA PRO A 228 8.24 -13.30 -1.53
C PRO A 228 8.80 -13.00 -0.13
N ILE A 229 8.45 -11.85 0.46
CA ILE A 229 9.06 -11.36 1.69
C ILE A 229 8.10 -11.46 2.87
N CYS A 230 6.86 -11.00 2.69
CA CYS A 230 5.88 -10.86 3.76
C CYS A 230 4.82 -11.96 3.68
N LYS A 231 4.42 -12.47 4.83
CA LYS A 231 3.20 -13.30 4.94
C LYS A 231 2.04 -12.41 5.33
N TYR A 232 1.00 -12.46 4.52
CA TYR A 232 -0.26 -11.77 4.77
C TYR A 232 -1.34 -12.76 5.17
N GLU A 233 -2.25 -12.29 5.99
CA GLU A 233 -3.47 -13.02 6.34
C GLU A 233 -4.66 -12.28 5.77
N PHE A 234 -5.70 -13.03 5.42
CA PHE A 234 -6.96 -12.51 4.92
C PHE A 234 -8.07 -12.80 5.91
N LEU A 235 -8.84 -11.80 6.27
CA LEU A 235 -10.09 -11.96 6.98
C LEU A 235 -11.24 -11.51 6.08
N ALA A 236 -12.21 -12.37 5.85
CA ALA A 236 -13.36 -12.12 4.99
C ALA A 236 -14.65 -12.02 5.80
N ALA A 237 -15.57 -11.16 5.36
CA ALA A 237 -16.93 -11.06 5.83
C ALA A 237 -17.87 -11.64 4.77
N ARG A 238 -18.70 -12.63 5.14
CA ARG A 238 -19.60 -13.32 4.24
C ARG A 238 -21.01 -13.34 4.80
N ARG A 239 -22.00 -13.33 3.92
CA ARG A 239 -23.42 -13.57 4.25
C ARG A 239 -23.97 -14.60 3.27
N ASP A 240 -24.52 -15.69 3.79
CA ASP A 240 -25.05 -16.80 2.97
C ASP A 240 -24.05 -17.31 1.92
N GLY A 241 -22.75 -17.29 2.27
CA GLY A 241 -21.64 -17.66 1.38
C GLY A 241 -21.13 -16.55 0.48
N GLU A 242 -21.87 -15.45 0.28
CA GLU A 242 -21.45 -14.33 -0.56
C GLU A 242 -20.40 -13.47 0.15
N LEU A 243 -19.30 -13.13 -0.54
CA LEU A 243 -18.26 -12.23 -0.06
C LEU A 243 -18.76 -10.78 -0.08
N LEU A 244 -18.81 -10.14 1.09
CA LEU A 244 -19.23 -8.74 1.25
C LEU A 244 -18.08 -7.78 1.42
N ALA A 245 -17.04 -8.19 2.14
CA ALA A 245 -15.85 -7.39 2.40
C ALA A 245 -14.67 -8.30 2.78
N PHE A 246 -13.46 -7.79 2.62
CA PHE A 246 -12.26 -8.43 3.12
C PHE A 246 -11.23 -7.41 3.60
N CYS A 247 -10.33 -7.85 4.46
CA CYS A 247 -9.11 -7.13 4.78
C CYS A 247 -7.91 -8.05 4.70
N THR A 248 -6.76 -7.48 4.32
CA THR A 248 -5.47 -8.14 4.41
C THR A 248 -4.63 -7.45 5.46
N PHE A 249 -3.84 -8.22 6.18
CA PHE A 249 -2.97 -7.67 7.21
C PHE A 249 -1.72 -8.53 7.39
N THR A 250 -0.69 -7.92 7.95
CA THR A 250 0.52 -8.60 8.42
C THR A 250 0.84 -8.12 9.82
N THR A 251 1.56 -8.94 10.60
CA THR A 251 1.93 -8.58 11.98
C THR A 251 3.44 -8.62 12.15
N SER A 252 4.01 -7.50 12.59
CA SER A 252 5.43 -7.37 12.93
C SER A 252 5.58 -6.59 14.24
N ASP A 253 6.46 -7.04 15.12
CA ASP A 253 6.73 -6.41 16.43
C ASP A 253 5.48 -6.13 17.28
N GLY A 254 4.47 -6.98 17.15
CA GLY A 254 3.21 -6.86 17.86
C GLY A 254 2.26 -5.80 17.28
N ILE A 255 2.58 -5.19 16.16
CA ILE A 255 1.70 -4.27 15.45
C ILE A 255 1.14 -4.98 14.21
N ALA A 256 -0.17 -5.06 14.11
CA ALA A 256 -0.84 -5.53 12.91
C ALA A 256 -1.04 -4.35 11.94
N THR A 257 -0.52 -4.46 10.73
CA THR A 257 -0.73 -3.46 9.67
C THR A 257 -1.75 -3.98 8.68
N VAL A 258 -2.89 -3.31 8.60
CA VAL A 258 -3.92 -3.58 7.59
C VAL A 258 -3.46 -2.97 6.28
N THR A 259 -3.27 -3.82 5.27
CA THR A 259 -2.80 -3.41 3.95
C THR A 259 -3.93 -3.21 2.95
N GLU A 260 -5.04 -3.94 3.13
CA GLU A 260 -6.30 -3.74 2.43
C GLU A 260 -7.47 -3.74 3.42
N LEU A 261 -8.47 -2.91 3.15
CA LEU A 261 -9.77 -2.93 3.79
C LEU A 261 -10.80 -2.56 2.71
N PHE A 262 -11.40 -3.57 2.11
CA PHE A 262 -12.17 -3.44 0.88
C PHE A 262 -13.55 -4.09 1.01
N GLY A 263 -14.58 -3.44 0.49
CA GLY A 263 -15.97 -3.92 0.53
C GLY A 263 -16.95 -2.76 0.41
N SER A 264 -18.24 -3.08 0.32
CA SER A 264 -19.30 -2.08 0.27
C SER A 264 -19.38 -1.28 1.58
N MET A 265 -19.49 0.03 1.46
CA MET A 265 -19.69 0.92 2.59
C MET A 265 -21.15 0.90 3.11
N ASP A 266 -22.08 0.51 2.25
CA ASP A 266 -23.53 0.59 2.55
C ASP A 266 -24.03 -0.54 3.47
N GLU A 267 -23.29 -1.65 3.52
CA GLU A 267 -23.75 -2.89 4.18
C GLU A 267 -23.25 -3.08 5.62
N GLN A 268 -22.63 -2.10 6.25
CA GLN A 268 -21.97 -2.23 7.57
C GLN A 268 -20.91 -3.37 7.63
N ALA A 269 -20.65 -4.05 6.50
CA ALA A 269 -19.74 -5.18 6.44
C ALA A 269 -18.28 -4.77 6.75
N VAL A 270 -17.83 -3.65 6.20
CA VAL A 270 -16.46 -3.13 6.42
C VAL A 270 -16.22 -2.73 7.89
N PRO A 271 -17.09 -1.94 8.56
CA PRO A 271 -16.94 -1.67 9.99
C PRO A 271 -16.93 -2.92 10.86
N SER A 272 -17.83 -3.86 10.62
CA SER A 272 -17.93 -5.10 11.40
C SER A 272 -16.74 -6.03 11.16
N LEU A 273 -16.25 -6.10 9.92
CA LEU A 273 -15.02 -6.81 9.58
C LEU A 273 -13.81 -6.27 10.36
N LEU A 274 -13.66 -4.95 10.42
CA LEU A 274 -12.58 -4.34 11.18
C LEU A 274 -12.71 -4.56 12.69
N GLN A 275 -13.94 -4.56 13.23
CA GLN A 275 -14.18 -4.92 14.63
C GLN A 275 -13.80 -6.38 14.91
N SER A 276 -14.19 -7.31 14.03
CA SER A 276 -13.81 -8.72 14.12
C SER A 276 -12.30 -8.92 14.05
N LEU A 277 -11.60 -8.18 13.15
CA LEU A 277 -10.15 -8.17 13.10
C LEU A 277 -9.53 -7.69 14.41
N ILE A 278 -10.03 -6.59 14.98
CA ILE A 278 -9.55 -6.05 16.25
C ILE A 278 -9.71 -7.07 17.38
N ALA A 279 -10.86 -7.75 17.47
CA ALA A 279 -11.10 -8.80 18.45
C ALA A 279 -10.12 -9.96 18.27
N LEU A 280 -9.93 -10.44 17.04
CA LEU A 280 -8.96 -11.49 16.71
C LEU A 280 -7.53 -11.09 17.12
N LEU A 281 -7.11 -9.87 16.80
CA LEU A 281 -5.76 -9.39 17.09
C LEU A 281 -5.51 -9.23 18.61
N ARG A 282 -6.55 -8.88 19.38
CA ARG A 282 -6.46 -8.88 20.85
C ARG A 282 -6.24 -10.26 21.43
N THR A 283 -6.99 -11.27 20.96
CA THR A 283 -6.79 -12.66 21.41
C THR A 283 -5.39 -13.17 21.07
N ARG A 284 -4.80 -12.69 19.98
CA ARG A 284 -3.42 -13.00 19.58
C ARG A 284 -2.36 -12.15 20.29
N GLY A 285 -2.76 -11.22 21.16
CA GLY A 285 -1.85 -10.40 21.95
C GLY A 285 -1.18 -9.27 21.17
N ALA A 286 -1.75 -8.84 20.05
CA ALA A 286 -1.26 -7.68 19.32
C ALA A 286 -1.35 -6.41 20.19
N SER A 287 -0.34 -5.54 20.09
CA SER A 287 -0.28 -4.28 20.85
C SER A 287 -1.03 -3.13 20.19
N ALA A 288 -1.13 -3.14 18.87
CA ALA A 288 -1.81 -2.10 18.10
C ALA A 288 -2.22 -2.58 16.71
N VAL A 289 -3.19 -1.86 16.12
CA VAL A 289 -3.55 -1.96 14.70
C VAL A 289 -3.15 -0.67 14.00
N SER A 290 -2.43 -0.81 12.90
CA SER A 290 -2.05 0.26 11.97
C SER A 290 -2.91 0.15 10.71
N LEU A 291 -3.57 1.24 10.31
CA LEU A 291 -4.41 1.30 9.11
C LEU A 291 -4.08 2.58 8.33
N PRO A 292 -3.20 2.52 7.33
CA PRO A 292 -2.93 3.65 6.46
C PRO A 292 -4.09 3.88 5.48
N VAL A 293 -4.61 5.12 5.44
CA VAL A 293 -5.69 5.56 4.54
C VAL A 293 -5.38 6.96 4.01
N LEU A 294 -5.94 7.32 2.87
CA LEU A 294 -5.82 8.69 2.36
C LEU A 294 -6.43 9.70 3.33
N ALA A 295 -5.85 10.89 3.36
CA ALA A 295 -6.37 12.02 4.16
C ALA A 295 -7.82 12.38 3.79
N THR A 296 -8.21 12.12 2.54
CA THR A 296 -9.56 12.32 1.98
C THR A 296 -10.49 11.13 2.14
N ASP A 297 -10.03 10.01 2.74
CA ASP A 297 -10.82 8.80 2.89
C ASP A 297 -12.09 9.05 3.73
N PRO A 298 -13.30 8.81 3.19
CA PRO A 298 -14.55 9.06 3.92
C PRO A 298 -14.68 8.20 5.19
N ARG A 299 -13.96 7.09 5.29
CA ARG A 299 -13.97 6.20 6.45
C ARG A 299 -13.32 6.80 7.68
N ARG A 300 -12.51 7.86 7.56
CA ARG A 300 -11.77 8.46 8.70
C ARG A 300 -12.67 8.89 9.85
N GLY A 301 -13.89 9.36 9.54
CA GLY A 301 -14.85 9.80 10.57
C GLY A 301 -15.24 8.67 11.53
N TRP A 302 -15.61 7.51 11.00
CA TRP A 302 -15.97 6.37 11.84
C TRP A 302 -14.74 5.64 12.40
N LEU A 303 -13.62 5.59 11.68
CA LEU A 303 -12.36 5.05 12.20
C LEU A 303 -11.90 5.80 13.47
N ARG A 304 -12.05 7.14 13.47
CA ARG A 304 -11.77 7.94 14.66
C ARG A 304 -12.69 7.57 15.83
N LYS A 305 -13.99 7.35 15.57
CA LYS A 305 -14.95 6.87 16.58
C LYS A 305 -14.61 5.49 17.12
N MET A 306 -13.99 4.63 16.29
CA MET A 306 -13.45 3.35 16.71
C MET A 306 -12.11 3.45 17.48
N GLY A 307 -11.59 4.64 17.74
CA GLY A 307 -10.35 4.84 18.51
C GLY A 307 -9.06 4.78 17.69
N PHE A 308 -9.14 4.99 16.38
CA PHE A 308 -7.97 5.19 15.54
C PHE A 308 -7.52 6.66 15.56
N TRP A 309 -6.24 6.90 15.75
CA TRP A 309 -5.63 8.23 15.82
C TRP A 309 -4.59 8.39 14.73
N ALA A 310 -4.58 9.55 14.09
CA ALA A 310 -3.59 9.90 13.08
C ALA A 310 -2.17 9.96 13.69
N ARG A 311 -1.22 9.40 12.99
CA ARG A 311 0.21 9.44 13.28
C ARG A 311 0.93 10.13 12.12
N GLU A 312 1.89 9.45 11.50
CA GLU A 312 2.63 9.99 10.37
C GLU A 312 1.76 10.04 9.11
N ALA A 313 2.10 10.97 8.24
CA ALA A 313 1.55 11.04 6.90
C ALA A 313 2.68 11.03 5.87
N VAL A 314 2.46 10.36 4.76
CA VAL A 314 3.36 10.36 3.60
C VAL A 314 2.63 10.97 2.41
N PRO A 315 3.29 11.83 1.63
CA PRO A 315 2.68 12.43 0.46
C PRO A 315 2.36 11.35 -0.59
N VAL A 316 1.34 11.62 -1.39
CA VAL A 316 0.95 10.81 -2.54
C VAL A 316 0.99 11.69 -3.76
N ILE A 317 1.68 11.25 -4.80
CA ILE A 317 1.66 11.85 -6.13
C ILE A 317 0.60 11.12 -6.96
N GLY A 318 -0.19 11.87 -7.71
CA GLY A 318 -1.06 11.38 -8.76
C GLY A 318 -0.78 12.16 -10.03
N VAL A 319 -0.60 11.46 -11.13
CA VAL A 319 -0.36 12.05 -12.44
C VAL A 319 -1.33 11.44 -13.44
N ALA A 320 -2.00 12.29 -14.20
CA ALA A 320 -2.82 11.90 -15.33
C ALA A 320 -2.68 12.93 -16.44
N PRO A 321 -3.01 12.60 -17.70
CA PRO A 321 -3.06 13.57 -18.79
C PRO A 321 -3.97 14.74 -18.42
N GLU A 322 -3.66 15.96 -18.92
CA GLU A 322 -4.41 17.19 -18.60
C GLU A 322 -5.92 17.06 -18.89
N SER A 323 -6.29 16.29 -19.91
CA SER A 323 -7.69 15.98 -20.22
C SER A 323 -8.42 15.16 -19.15
N THR A 324 -7.67 14.53 -18.23
CA THR A 324 -8.17 13.68 -17.13
C THR A 324 -7.96 14.34 -15.77
N ASN A 325 -7.31 15.48 -15.72
CA ASN A 325 -6.80 16.17 -14.52
C ASN A 325 -7.87 16.84 -13.63
N ALA A 326 -9.16 16.57 -13.85
CA ALA A 326 -10.21 16.87 -12.87
C ALA A 326 -10.01 15.93 -11.69
N SER A 327 -9.40 16.44 -10.61
CA SER A 327 -9.18 15.83 -9.29
C SER A 327 -9.39 14.30 -9.27
N LEU A 328 -8.34 13.53 -9.48
CA LEU A 328 -8.35 12.07 -9.27
C LEU A 328 -8.74 11.82 -7.80
N GLN A 329 -10.03 11.57 -7.56
CA GLN A 329 -10.45 11.07 -6.26
C GLN A 329 -9.92 9.65 -6.13
N MET A 330 -8.74 9.54 -5.51
CA MET A 330 -8.05 8.26 -5.36
C MET A 330 -8.56 7.51 -4.12
N PHE A 331 -8.63 6.20 -4.24
CA PHE A 331 -8.74 5.26 -3.14
C PHE A 331 -7.47 4.40 -3.13
N LEU A 332 -6.54 4.73 -2.26
CA LEU A 332 -5.28 4.03 -2.11
C LEU A 332 -5.10 3.55 -0.68
N MET A 333 -4.58 2.34 -0.56
CA MET A 333 -4.24 1.69 0.70
C MET A 333 -2.73 1.39 0.74
N GLN A 334 -2.25 0.86 1.86
CA GLN A 334 -0.85 0.44 1.98
C GLN A 334 -0.47 -0.59 0.92
N GLY A 335 -1.40 -1.45 0.51
CA GLY A 335 -1.18 -2.48 -0.50
C GLY A 335 -0.98 -1.97 -1.92
N ASP A 336 -1.35 -0.72 -2.20
CA ASP A 336 -1.14 -0.11 -3.52
C ASP A 336 0.31 0.34 -3.76
N ARG A 337 1.18 0.32 -2.73
CA ARG A 337 2.61 0.60 -2.89
C ARG A 337 3.30 -0.52 -3.66
N GLU A 338 4.46 -0.22 -4.23
CA GLU A 338 5.24 -1.18 -5.02
C GLU A 338 5.89 -2.29 -4.19
N SER A 339 6.11 -2.07 -2.89
CA SER A 339 6.83 -2.98 -1.98
C SER A 339 5.99 -3.42 -0.80
#